data_0c343c270e6f81595a83951dd9fdfdde
#
_entry.id   0c343c270e6f81595a83951dd9fdfdde
#
_cell.length_a   1.000
_cell.length_b   1.000
_cell.length_c   1.000
_cell.angle_alpha   90.00
_cell.angle_beta   90.00
_cell.angle_gamma   90.00
#
_symmetry.space_group_name_H-M   'P 1'
#
loop_
_entity.id
_entity.type
_entity.pdbx_description
1 polymer ?
#
loop_
_entity_poly.entity_id
_entity_poly.type
_entity_poly.pdbx_seq_one_letter_code
_entity_poly.pdbx_strand_id
1 'polypeptide(L)'
;MSEYMEKHTTSRLIGSPPGYVGHDEGGQLTEAVRRRPYSVILFDEVEKAHPDVLNILLQILDDGRITDAQGRVVNFENTIIIMTSNAGSNQKGGSVGFGRSLTEQSKEKAMKALGEFLRPEFINRVDEIVCFNQLSEDNFRGIADIMLAELQQSLEGRGIAFTWDESVKDYLVKKSYSCLLYTSP
;
A
#
# COMPACT_ATOMS: atom_id res chain seq x y z
N MET A 1 -0.74 5.36 -5.21
CA MET A 1 -1.85 5.66 -6.18
C MET A 1 -2.30 7.11 -6.17
N SER A 2 -1.80 7.95 -5.28
CA SER A 2 -2.14 9.38 -5.20
C SER A 2 -1.96 10.17 -6.51
N GLU A 3 -1.06 9.74 -7.41
CA GLU A 3 -0.86 10.35 -8.73
C GLU A 3 -1.89 9.89 -9.79
N TYR A 4 -2.77 8.95 -9.42
CA TYR A 4 -3.75 8.32 -10.32
C TYR A 4 -5.19 8.56 -9.87
N MET A 5 -5.44 9.73 -9.28
CA MET A 5 -6.76 10.13 -8.78
C MET A 5 -7.67 10.69 -9.89
N GLU A 6 -7.09 11.13 -11.02
CA GLU A 6 -7.83 11.77 -12.09
C GLU A 6 -8.09 10.80 -13.27
N LYS A 7 -9.21 10.98 -13.96
CA LYS A 7 -9.65 10.09 -15.05
C LYS A 7 -8.62 9.90 -16.17
N HIS A 8 -7.91 10.96 -16.53
CA HIS A 8 -6.90 10.89 -17.61
C HIS A 8 -5.58 10.25 -17.18
N THR A 9 -5.42 9.91 -15.91
CA THR A 9 -4.19 9.24 -15.45
C THR A 9 -4.12 7.76 -15.85
N THR A 10 -5.23 7.16 -16.31
CA THR A 10 -5.22 5.81 -16.90
C THR A 10 -4.30 5.74 -18.11
N SER A 11 -4.24 6.80 -18.93
CA SER A 11 -3.33 6.88 -20.07
C SER A 11 -1.83 6.82 -19.69
N ARG A 12 -1.48 7.22 -18.48
CA ARG A 12 -0.11 7.05 -17.96
C ARG A 12 0.23 5.59 -17.70
N LEU A 13 -0.75 4.76 -17.33
CA LEU A 13 -0.54 3.34 -17.04
C LEU A 13 -0.44 2.50 -18.32
N ILE A 14 -1.39 2.68 -19.24
CA ILE A 14 -1.55 1.83 -20.42
C ILE A 14 -1.21 2.53 -21.74
N GLY A 15 -0.87 3.82 -21.71
CA GLY A 15 -0.59 4.66 -22.88
C GLY A 15 -1.77 5.55 -23.31
N SER A 16 -1.46 6.57 -24.08
CA SER A 16 -2.47 7.48 -24.66
C SER A 16 -3.02 6.94 -25.97
N PRO A 17 -4.33 7.09 -26.23
CA PRO A 17 -4.92 6.72 -27.52
C PRO A 17 -4.30 7.48 -28.70
N PRO A 18 -4.42 6.96 -29.93
CA PRO A 18 -3.95 7.66 -31.14
C PRO A 18 -4.54 9.08 -31.23
N GLY A 19 -3.68 10.06 -31.54
CA GLY A 19 -4.07 11.47 -31.66
C GLY A 19 -3.95 12.30 -30.40
N TYR A 20 -3.57 11.69 -29.27
CA TYR A 20 -3.29 12.41 -28.02
C TYR A 20 -1.77 12.55 -27.78
N VAL A 21 -1.38 13.62 -27.10
CA VAL A 21 0.02 13.87 -26.71
C VAL A 21 0.50 12.72 -25.82
N GLY A 22 1.70 12.18 -26.12
CA GLY A 22 2.29 11.06 -25.37
C GLY A 22 1.91 9.66 -25.90
N HIS A 23 1.24 9.54 -27.05
CA HIS A 23 0.91 8.25 -27.67
C HIS A 23 2.16 7.38 -27.94
N ASP A 24 3.25 8.01 -28.39
CA ASP A 24 4.50 7.31 -28.76
C ASP A 24 5.30 6.81 -27.54
N GLU A 25 5.05 7.35 -26.34
CA GLU A 25 5.81 7.01 -25.13
C GLU A 25 5.38 5.67 -24.50
N GLY A 26 4.19 5.16 -24.88
CA GLY A 26 3.60 3.96 -24.27
C GLY A 26 3.14 4.18 -22.82
N GLY A 27 2.52 3.18 -22.23
CA GLY A 27 2.09 3.23 -20.84
C GLY A 27 3.23 2.84 -19.88
N GLN A 28 3.38 3.56 -18.78
CA GLN A 28 4.43 3.29 -17.79
C GLN A 28 4.38 1.86 -17.26
N LEU A 29 3.19 1.37 -16.90
CA LEU A 29 2.99 0.02 -16.40
C LEU A 29 3.23 -1.02 -17.48
N THR A 30 2.59 -0.85 -18.65
CA THR A 30 2.66 -1.81 -19.74
C THR A 30 4.08 -1.93 -20.32
N GLU A 31 4.80 -0.82 -20.46
CA GLU A 31 6.18 -0.82 -20.91
C GLU A 31 7.14 -1.45 -19.88
N ALA A 32 6.92 -1.19 -18.58
CA ALA A 32 7.74 -1.76 -17.53
C ALA A 32 7.61 -3.30 -17.50
N VAL A 33 6.38 -3.82 -17.55
CA VAL A 33 6.11 -5.27 -17.53
C VAL A 33 6.56 -5.93 -18.83
N ARG A 34 6.36 -5.29 -19.99
CA ARG A 34 6.83 -5.81 -21.28
C ARG A 34 8.35 -6.01 -21.30
N ARG A 35 9.10 -5.09 -20.68
CA ARG A 35 10.57 -5.18 -20.58
C ARG A 35 11.03 -6.17 -19.53
N ARG A 36 10.26 -6.35 -18.46
CA ARG A 36 10.58 -7.22 -17.33
C ARG A 36 9.35 -8.03 -16.92
N PRO A 37 9.03 -9.12 -17.64
CA PRO A 37 7.81 -9.89 -17.38
C PRO A 37 7.80 -10.56 -15.99
N TYR A 38 8.97 -10.87 -15.43
CA TYR A 38 9.10 -11.37 -14.06
C TYR A 38 9.38 -10.20 -13.11
N SER A 39 8.35 -9.63 -12.54
CA SER A 39 8.47 -8.45 -11.68
C SER A 39 7.45 -8.45 -10.55
N VAL A 40 7.77 -7.67 -9.52
CA VAL A 40 6.83 -7.34 -8.43
C VAL A 40 6.33 -5.93 -8.69
N ILE A 41 5.01 -5.78 -8.69
CA ILE A 41 4.32 -4.51 -8.93
C ILE A 41 3.62 -4.10 -7.64
N LEU A 42 3.97 -2.94 -7.10
CA LEU A 42 3.35 -2.39 -5.91
C LEU A 42 2.40 -1.26 -6.28
N PHE A 43 1.13 -1.42 -5.95
CA PHE A 43 0.12 -0.36 -6.00
C PHE A 43 -0.13 0.15 -4.58
N ASP A 44 0.50 1.25 -4.24
CA ASP A 44 0.41 1.84 -2.90
C ASP A 44 -0.82 2.75 -2.78
N GLU A 45 -1.59 2.62 -1.67
CA GLU A 45 -2.81 3.40 -1.37
C GLU A 45 -3.88 3.28 -2.48
N VAL A 46 -4.31 2.04 -2.77
CA VAL A 46 -5.28 1.77 -3.86
C VAL A 46 -6.64 2.45 -3.67
N GLU A 47 -7.02 2.78 -2.43
CA GLU A 47 -8.24 3.54 -2.13
C GLU A 47 -8.25 4.95 -2.72
N LYS A 48 -7.08 5.50 -3.08
CA LYS A 48 -6.95 6.82 -3.71
C LYS A 48 -7.04 6.78 -5.24
N ALA A 49 -7.07 5.61 -5.84
CA ALA A 49 -7.10 5.44 -7.28
C ALA A 49 -8.46 5.82 -7.88
N HIS A 50 -8.42 6.41 -9.08
CA HIS A 50 -9.67 6.61 -9.85
C HIS A 50 -10.32 5.25 -10.18
N PRO A 51 -11.67 5.13 -10.20
CA PRO A 51 -12.37 3.89 -10.54
C PRO A 51 -11.93 3.24 -11.86
N ASP A 52 -11.58 4.04 -12.87
CA ASP A 52 -11.10 3.51 -14.15
C ASP A 52 -9.75 2.81 -14.02
N VAL A 53 -8.88 3.24 -13.09
CA VAL A 53 -7.64 2.54 -12.76
C VAL A 53 -7.93 1.21 -12.08
N LEU A 54 -8.89 1.16 -11.16
CA LEU A 54 -9.33 -0.09 -10.53
C LEU A 54 -9.93 -1.07 -11.55
N ASN A 55 -10.62 -0.59 -12.58
CA ASN A 55 -11.12 -1.43 -13.67
C ASN A 55 -9.97 -2.05 -14.49
N ILE A 56 -8.90 -1.29 -14.75
CA ILE A 56 -7.69 -1.81 -15.41
C ILE A 56 -7.03 -2.90 -14.55
N LEU A 57 -6.90 -2.66 -13.24
CA LEU A 57 -6.35 -3.64 -12.31
C LEU A 57 -7.21 -4.91 -12.27
N LEU A 58 -8.54 -4.77 -12.25
CA LEU A 58 -9.45 -5.91 -12.29
C LEU A 58 -9.24 -6.74 -13.56
N GLN A 59 -9.12 -6.08 -14.72
CA GLN A 59 -8.84 -6.78 -15.98
C GLN A 59 -7.51 -7.54 -15.93
N ILE A 60 -6.47 -6.95 -15.33
CA ILE A 60 -5.17 -7.63 -15.15
C ILE A 60 -5.31 -8.87 -14.27
N LEU A 61 -6.08 -8.76 -13.16
CA LEU A 61 -6.30 -9.87 -12.22
C LEU A 61 -7.17 -10.97 -12.82
N ASP A 62 -8.11 -10.62 -13.72
CA ASP A 62 -9.02 -11.57 -14.39
C ASP A 62 -8.35 -12.30 -15.55
N ASP A 63 -7.78 -11.54 -16.48
CA ASP A 63 -7.31 -12.03 -17.78
C ASP A 63 -5.81 -12.35 -17.78
N GLY A 64 -5.06 -11.95 -16.74
CA GLY A 64 -3.60 -12.04 -16.69
C GLY A 64 -2.90 -11.20 -17.77
N ARG A 65 -3.61 -10.35 -18.49
CA ARG A 65 -3.09 -9.56 -19.61
C ARG A 65 -3.95 -8.32 -19.85
N ILE A 66 -3.34 -7.32 -20.50
CA ILE A 66 -4.03 -6.10 -20.92
C ILE A 66 -3.54 -5.67 -22.30
N THR A 67 -4.41 -5.04 -23.08
CA THR A 67 -4.02 -4.41 -24.34
C THR A 67 -3.68 -2.95 -24.08
N ASP A 68 -2.47 -2.53 -24.45
CA ASP A 68 -2.05 -1.13 -24.31
C ASP A 68 -2.68 -0.25 -25.41
N ALA A 69 -2.48 1.07 -25.29
CA ALA A 69 -3.03 2.02 -26.24
C ALA A 69 -2.45 1.92 -27.66
N GLN A 70 -1.35 1.17 -27.84
CA GLN A 70 -0.75 0.87 -29.13
C GLN A 70 -1.25 -0.46 -29.73
N GLY A 71 -2.23 -1.10 -29.09
CA GLY A 71 -2.81 -2.37 -29.53
C GLY A 71 -1.96 -3.61 -29.20
N ARG A 72 -0.91 -3.46 -28.38
CA ARG A 72 -0.06 -4.58 -27.99
C ARG A 72 -0.61 -5.26 -26.75
N VAL A 73 -0.64 -6.58 -26.75
CA VAL A 73 -1.01 -7.39 -25.58
C VAL A 73 0.19 -7.53 -24.66
N VAL A 74 0.04 -7.12 -23.41
CA VAL A 74 1.05 -7.25 -22.36
C VAL A 74 0.56 -8.29 -21.34
N ASN A 75 1.40 -9.31 -21.10
CA ASN A 75 1.10 -10.43 -20.21
C ASN A 75 1.63 -10.14 -18.79
N PHE A 76 0.79 -10.36 -17.79
CA PHE A 76 1.05 -10.16 -16.36
C PHE A 76 1.09 -11.48 -15.56
N GLU A 77 0.90 -12.66 -16.20
CA GLU A 77 0.83 -13.96 -15.52
C GLU A 77 2.08 -14.28 -14.68
N ASN A 78 3.23 -13.73 -15.05
CA ASN A 78 4.49 -13.91 -14.32
C ASN A 78 4.82 -12.74 -13.37
N THR A 79 3.85 -11.89 -13.05
CA THR A 79 4.05 -10.77 -12.11
C THR A 79 3.42 -11.09 -10.75
N ILE A 80 4.02 -10.55 -9.70
CA ILE A 80 3.40 -10.52 -8.38
C ILE A 80 2.82 -9.11 -8.18
N ILE A 81 1.53 -9.04 -7.94
CA ILE A 81 0.83 -7.78 -7.72
C ILE A 81 0.57 -7.62 -6.23
N ILE A 82 1.11 -6.56 -5.65
CA ILE A 82 0.92 -6.19 -4.26
C ILE A 82 0.14 -4.88 -4.22
N MET A 83 -0.90 -4.84 -3.40
CA MET A 83 -1.70 -3.63 -3.19
C MET A 83 -1.70 -3.28 -1.71
N THR A 84 -1.47 -2.01 -1.37
CA THR A 84 -1.61 -1.52 0.00
C THR A 84 -2.85 -0.63 0.12
N SER A 85 -3.45 -0.61 1.30
CA SER A 85 -4.57 0.26 1.61
C SER A 85 -4.60 0.61 3.09
N ASN A 86 -5.04 1.83 3.40
CA ASN A 86 -5.34 2.30 4.74
C ASN A 86 -6.83 2.14 5.09
N ALA A 87 -7.60 1.40 4.29
CA ALA A 87 -9.02 1.17 4.54
C ALA A 87 -9.25 0.52 5.90
N GLY A 88 -10.20 1.05 6.66
CA GLY A 88 -10.54 0.55 8.00
C GLY A 88 -9.67 1.05 9.14
N SER A 89 -8.57 1.78 8.87
CA SER A 89 -7.69 2.35 9.91
C SER A 89 -8.43 3.36 10.82
N ASN A 90 -9.39 4.10 10.29
CA ASN A 90 -10.14 5.16 10.99
C ASN A 90 -11.38 4.66 11.74
N GLN A 91 -11.75 3.40 11.63
CA GLN A 91 -12.92 2.87 12.35
C GLN A 91 -12.55 2.60 13.81
N LYS A 92 -12.70 3.62 14.67
CA LYS A 92 -12.58 3.50 16.13
C LYS A 92 -13.52 2.40 16.63
N GLY A 93 -12.96 1.49 17.42
CA GLY A 93 -13.58 0.28 17.93
C GLY A 93 -15.05 0.40 18.31
N GLY A 94 -15.90 -0.30 17.59
CA GLY A 94 -17.25 -0.61 17.99
C GLY A 94 -17.29 -2.03 18.54
N SER A 95 -17.82 -2.12 19.74
CA SER A 95 -18.35 -3.32 20.40
C SER A 95 -17.43 -4.53 20.55
N VAL A 96 -16.99 -4.71 21.77
CA VAL A 96 -16.43 -5.96 22.29
C VAL A 96 -17.49 -7.04 22.20
N GLY A 97 -17.51 -7.78 21.10
CA GLY A 97 -18.26 -9.02 21.00
C GLY A 97 -17.52 -10.09 21.78
N PHE A 98 -18.17 -10.68 22.78
CA PHE A 98 -17.63 -11.79 23.54
C PHE A 98 -17.24 -12.95 22.63
N GLY A 99 -15.95 -13.33 22.58
CA GLY A 99 -15.49 -14.61 22.05
C GLY A 99 -14.72 -14.63 20.73
N ARG A 100 -14.43 -13.47 20.09
CA ARG A 100 -13.59 -13.43 18.87
C ARG A 100 -12.22 -12.84 19.15
N SER A 101 -11.17 -13.38 18.48
CA SER A 101 -9.82 -12.83 18.61
C SER A 101 -9.74 -11.41 18.02
N LEU A 102 -8.87 -10.55 18.56
CA LEU A 102 -8.64 -9.20 18.05
C LEU A 102 -8.25 -9.21 16.55
N THR A 103 -7.56 -10.26 16.13
CA THR A 103 -7.11 -10.44 14.74
C THR A 103 -8.29 -10.70 13.79
N GLU A 104 -9.27 -11.53 14.19
CA GLU A 104 -10.46 -11.81 13.38
C GLU A 104 -11.34 -10.56 13.24
N GLN A 105 -11.51 -9.80 14.32
CA GLN A 105 -12.26 -8.54 14.29
C GLN A 105 -11.59 -7.51 13.37
N SER A 106 -10.26 -7.42 13.38
CA SER A 106 -9.50 -6.54 12.50
C SER A 106 -9.67 -6.93 11.04
N LYS A 107 -9.65 -8.23 10.74
CA LYS A 107 -9.86 -8.76 9.39
C LYS A 107 -11.28 -8.48 8.87
N GLU A 108 -12.31 -8.70 9.68
CA GLU A 108 -13.69 -8.38 9.30
C GLU A 108 -13.89 -6.88 9.02
N LYS A 109 -13.29 -6.00 9.85
CA LYS A 109 -13.32 -4.55 9.64
C LYS A 109 -12.62 -4.15 8.35
N ALA A 110 -11.43 -4.70 8.10
CA ALA A 110 -10.70 -4.44 6.87
C ALA A 110 -11.48 -4.89 5.63
N MET A 111 -12.07 -6.09 5.67
CA MET A 111 -12.91 -6.60 4.58
C MET A 111 -14.13 -5.72 4.30
N LYS A 112 -14.79 -5.24 5.35
CA LYS A 112 -15.91 -4.30 5.20
C LYS A 112 -15.46 -2.98 4.59
N ALA A 113 -14.36 -2.41 5.05
CA ALA A 113 -13.81 -1.18 4.53
C ALA A 113 -13.33 -1.31 3.08
N LEU A 114 -12.72 -2.45 2.71
CA LEU A 114 -12.36 -2.75 1.32
C LEU A 114 -13.61 -2.79 0.43
N GLY A 115 -14.71 -3.36 0.90
CA GLY A 115 -15.99 -3.42 0.17
C GLY A 115 -16.66 -2.06 -0.06
N GLU A 116 -16.22 -0.98 0.60
CA GLU A 116 -16.73 0.37 0.37
C GLU A 116 -16.23 0.99 -0.96
N PHE A 117 -15.05 0.58 -1.44
CA PHE A 117 -14.46 1.11 -2.68
C PHE A 117 -14.05 0.05 -3.69
N LEU A 118 -13.82 -1.20 -3.28
CA LEU A 118 -13.57 -2.31 -4.19
C LEU A 118 -14.85 -3.11 -4.41
N ARG A 119 -15.12 -3.43 -5.66
CA ARG A 119 -16.24 -4.30 -6.01
C ARG A 119 -15.99 -5.73 -5.52
N PRO A 120 -17.06 -6.51 -5.22
CA PRO A 120 -16.91 -7.90 -4.77
C PRO A 120 -16.09 -8.77 -5.74
N GLU A 121 -16.27 -8.56 -7.05
CA GLU A 121 -15.50 -9.26 -8.08
C GLU A 121 -14.00 -9.00 -7.97
N PHE A 122 -13.59 -7.78 -7.60
CA PHE A 122 -12.18 -7.44 -7.38
C PHE A 122 -11.60 -8.20 -6.18
N ILE A 123 -12.33 -8.18 -5.06
CA ILE A 123 -11.90 -8.86 -3.82
C ILE A 123 -11.78 -10.38 -4.04
N ASN A 124 -12.64 -10.97 -4.85
CA ASN A 124 -12.62 -12.39 -5.18
C ASN A 124 -11.42 -12.81 -6.06
N ARG A 125 -10.71 -11.85 -6.66
CA ARG A 125 -9.52 -12.10 -7.48
C ARG A 125 -8.21 -11.91 -6.71
N VAL A 126 -8.29 -11.43 -5.48
CA VAL A 126 -7.12 -11.31 -4.60
C VAL A 126 -6.87 -12.66 -3.92
N ASP A 127 -5.67 -13.20 -4.10
CA ASP A 127 -5.30 -14.50 -3.53
C ASP A 127 -5.19 -14.45 -2.02
N GLU A 128 -4.63 -13.36 -1.47
CA GLU A 128 -4.41 -13.22 -0.03
C GLU A 128 -4.61 -11.77 0.44
N ILE A 129 -5.31 -11.62 1.56
CA ILE A 129 -5.50 -10.34 2.25
C ILE A 129 -4.82 -10.40 3.61
N VAL A 130 -3.75 -9.63 3.75
CA VAL A 130 -2.95 -9.50 4.97
C VAL A 130 -3.34 -8.24 5.71
N CYS A 131 -3.82 -8.40 6.95
CA CYS A 131 -4.12 -7.27 7.83
C CYS A 131 -2.95 -7.06 8.80
N PHE A 132 -2.38 -5.86 8.81
CA PHE A 132 -1.38 -5.49 9.79
C PHE A 132 -2.05 -5.17 11.12
N ASN A 133 -1.54 -5.76 12.19
CA ASN A 133 -1.99 -5.47 13.55
C ASN A 133 -1.49 -4.10 14.01
N GLN A 134 -2.22 -3.49 14.94
CA GLN A 134 -1.73 -2.31 15.63
C GLN A 134 -0.45 -2.65 16.42
N LEU A 135 0.50 -1.74 16.41
CA LEU A 135 1.74 -1.88 17.15
C LEU A 135 1.47 -1.75 18.66
N SER A 136 2.01 -2.69 19.45
CA SER A 136 2.04 -2.59 20.91
C SER A 136 3.14 -1.63 21.37
N GLU A 137 3.11 -1.23 22.65
CA GLU A 137 4.20 -0.42 23.24
C GLU A 137 5.55 -1.13 23.14
N ASP A 138 5.59 -2.46 23.28
CA ASP A 138 6.82 -3.25 23.15
C ASP A 138 7.35 -3.22 21.70
N ASN A 139 6.45 -3.25 20.71
CA ASN A 139 6.86 -3.09 19.32
C ASN A 139 7.44 -1.70 19.08
N PHE A 140 6.84 -0.63 19.67
CA PHE A 140 7.41 0.72 19.58
C PHE A 140 8.79 0.83 20.22
N ARG A 141 9.03 0.15 21.34
CA ARG A 141 10.38 0.09 21.97
C ARG A 141 11.39 -0.54 21.02
N GLY A 142 11.05 -1.68 20.42
CA GLY A 142 11.93 -2.32 19.43
C GLY A 142 12.22 -1.44 18.21
N ILE A 143 11.22 -0.72 17.71
CA ILE A 143 11.39 0.24 16.61
C ILE A 143 12.31 1.40 17.04
N ALA A 144 12.12 1.95 18.26
CA ALA A 144 12.96 3.01 18.79
C ALA A 144 14.41 2.56 18.90
N ASP A 145 14.69 1.33 19.35
CA ASP A 145 16.03 0.76 19.41
C ASP A 145 16.70 0.72 18.03
N ILE A 146 15.98 0.25 17.01
CA ILE A 146 16.50 0.18 15.64
C ILE A 146 16.83 1.59 15.12
N MET A 147 15.91 2.55 15.27
CA MET A 147 16.11 3.92 14.79
C MET A 147 17.25 4.65 15.52
N LEU A 148 17.38 4.45 16.83
CA LEU A 148 18.46 5.04 17.64
C LEU A 148 19.80 4.41 17.26
N ALA A 149 19.87 3.11 16.99
CA ALA A 149 21.07 2.44 16.53
C ALA A 149 21.52 2.93 15.14
N GLU A 150 20.59 3.11 14.20
CA GLU A 150 20.88 3.71 12.89
C GLU A 150 21.41 5.13 13.01
N LEU A 151 20.81 5.94 13.89
CA LEU A 151 21.28 7.29 14.18
C LEU A 151 22.69 7.28 14.78
N GLN A 152 22.95 6.38 15.76
CA GLN A 152 24.28 6.19 16.35
C GLN A 152 25.31 5.90 15.27
N GLN A 153 25.05 4.92 14.42
CA GLN A 153 25.97 4.54 13.34
C GLN A 153 26.25 5.71 12.37
N SER A 154 25.22 6.49 12.05
CA SER A 154 25.37 7.67 11.19
C SER A 154 26.23 8.76 11.85
N LEU A 155 26.13 8.95 13.16
CA LEU A 155 26.88 9.95 13.93
C LEU A 155 28.33 9.50 14.20
N GLU A 156 28.56 8.22 14.46
CA GLU A 156 29.90 7.65 14.61
C GLU A 156 30.77 7.89 13.37
N GLY A 157 30.17 7.76 12.17
CA GLY A 157 30.84 8.09 10.91
C GLY A 157 31.29 9.55 10.79
N ARG A 158 30.79 10.44 11.67
CA ARG A 158 31.13 11.86 11.77
C ARG A 158 31.99 12.18 12.99
N GLY A 159 32.43 11.16 13.74
CA GLY A 159 33.22 11.33 14.95
C GLY A 159 32.42 11.82 16.17
N ILE A 160 31.10 11.70 16.16
CA ILE A 160 30.21 12.11 17.25
C ILE A 160 29.80 10.86 18.03
N ALA A 161 30.12 10.80 19.32
CA ALA A 161 29.64 9.77 20.22
C ALA A 161 28.18 10.07 20.61
N PHE A 162 27.27 9.14 20.32
CA PHE A 162 25.86 9.24 20.68
C PHE A 162 25.47 8.03 21.53
N THR A 163 24.91 8.27 22.70
CA THR A 163 24.43 7.24 23.62
C THR A 163 23.06 7.63 24.17
N TRP A 164 22.26 6.64 24.51
CA TRP A 164 20.95 6.83 25.14
C TRP A 164 20.73 5.79 26.23
N ASP A 165 19.79 6.08 27.10
CA ASP A 165 19.35 5.18 28.16
C ASP A 165 17.87 4.75 27.96
N GLU A 166 17.37 3.89 28.83
CA GLU A 166 15.99 3.41 28.77
C GLU A 166 14.95 4.55 28.93
N SER A 167 15.28 5.62 29.67
CA SER A 167 14.37 6.74 29.90
C SER A 167 14.08 7.50 28.61
N VAL A 168 15.05 7.60 27.72
CA VAL A 168 14.89 8.21 26.38
C VAL A 168 13.95 7.37 25.53
N LYS A 169 14.11 6.04 25.56
CA LYS A 169 13.21 5.13 24.82
C LYS A 169 11.78 5.24 25.32
N ASP A 170 11.58 5.18 26.64
CA ASP A 170 10.27 5.32 27.25
C ASP A 170 9.59 6.65 26.90
N TYR A 171 10.36 7.74 26.87
CA TYR A 171 9.85 9.04 26.47
C TYR A 171 9.43 9.08 25.00
N LEU A 172 10.26 8.53 24.10
CA LEU A 172 9.97 8.47 22.66
C LEU A 172 8.73 7.63 22.39
N VAL A 173 8.63 6.44 23.00
CA VAL A 173 7.48 5.54 22.86
C VAL A 173 6.21 6.23 23.33
N LYS A 174 6.23 6.80 24.54
CA LYS A 174 5.05 7.48 25.10
C LYS A 174 4.58 8.66 24.24
N LYS A 175 5.51 9.44 23.72
CA LYS A 175 5.19 10.58 22.86
C LYS A 175 4.67 10.14 21.49
N SER A 176 5.29 9.13 20.86
CA SER A 176 4.89 8.60 19.56
C SER A 176 3.54 7.89 19.64
N TYR A 177 3.30 7.11 20.69
CA TYR A 177 2.03 6.44 20.91
C TYR A 177 0.88 7.42 21.10
N SER A 178 1.10 8.49 21.87
CA SER A 178 0.12 9.58 22.01
C SER A 178 -0.15 10.29 20.68
N CYS A 179 0.89 10.55 19.88
CA CYS A 179 0.77 11.25 18.60
C CYS A 179 -0.06 10.43 17.60
N LEU A 180 0.14 9.12 17.51
CA LEU A 180 -0.63 8.22 16.63
C LEU A 180 -2.11 8.10 17.04
N LEU A 181 -2.42 8.24 18.33
CA LEU A 181 -3.81 8.28 18.81
C LEU A 181 -4.52 9.60 18.49
N TYR A 182 -3.76 10.70 18.30
CA TYR A 182 -4.30 12.05 18.05
C TYR A 182 -4.21 12.50 16.57
N THR A 183 -3.40 11.85 15.73
CA THR A 183 -3.20 12.23 14.31
C THR A 183 -4.09 11.45 13.33
N SER A 184 -5.14 10.78 13.77
CA SER A 184 -6.24 10.41 12.88
C SER A 184 -7.14 11.64 12.72
N PRO A 185 -7.17 12.29 11.51
CA PRO A 185 -8.14 13.30 11.21
C PRO A 185 -9.57 12.76 11.25
#